data_a71c6c5080f8fa6e353a4a5d11858bda
#
_entry.id   a71c6c5080f8fa6e353a4a5d11858bda
#
_cell.length_a   1.000
_cell.length_b   1.000
_cell.length_c   1.000
_cell.angle_alpha   90.00
_cell.angle_beta   90.00
_cell.angle_gamma   90.00
#
_symmetry.space_group_name_H-M   'P 1'
#
loop_
_entity.id
_entity.type
_entity.pdbx_description
1 polymer ?
#
loop_
_entity_poly.entity_id
_entity_poly.type
_entity_poly.pdbx_seq_one_letter_code
_entity_poly.pdbx_strand_id
1 'polypeptide(L)'
;LQYKKKHYYNLKQSVKNSLNYRLKNLQTRNSPTPIHRTTTARTGVLDTSKLHTYKFNEDLFKKITVLPEGKNHGLIFILDWSGSMNFVLKDTVKQLLNLVWFCKKVKIPFNVYAFTNEWYRNCDDGRIPQRPYGELIHQDFVDHELRVSDQFNLLNMISSDSPIREFDQHCKNLFCLVENSQSSYNYPRLSLSGTPLNEAIISLHTLIPEFKSKYKVEKLNTIILTDGESQSMSYNKAYVDRQTGET
;
A
#
# COMPACT_ATOMS: atom_id res chain seq x y z
N LEU A 1 -12.21 21.51 -15.09
CA LEU A 1 -11.15 20.51 -15.37
C LEU A 1 -9.75 21.15 -15.48
N GLN A 2 -9.58 22.29 -16.15
CA GLN A 2 -8.28 22.93 -16.38
C GLN A 2 -7.64 23.48 -15.07
N TYR A 3 -8.44 24.04 -14.15
CA TYR A 3 -7.99 24.50 -12.84
C TYR A 3 -7.41 23.37 -11.98
N LYS A 4 -8.09 22.22 -11.94
CA LYS A 4 -7.67 21.04 -11.16
C LYS A 4 -6.39 20.40 -11.68
N LYS A 5 -6.22 20.37 -13.01
CA LYS A 5 -4.95 19.96 -13.64
C LYS A 5 -3.81 20.85 -13.17
N LYS A 6 -4.02 22.18 -13.16
CA LYS A 6 -3.01 23.15 -12.69
C LYS A 6 -2.65 22.92 -11.22
N HIS A 7 -3.66 22.66 -10.37
CA HIS A 7 -3.46 22.39 -8.94
C HIS A 7 -2.64 21.11 -8.71
N TYR A 8 -2.95 20.01 -9.43
CA TYR A 8 -2.15 18.78 -9.41
C TYR A 8 -0.69 19.03 -9.81
N TYR A 9 -0.44 19.74 -10.92
CA TYR A 9 0.93 20.02 -11.36
C TYR A 9 1.70 20.89 -10.37
N ASN A 10 1.06 21.85 -9.73
CA ASN A 10 1.67 22.67 -8.69
C ASN A 10 2.06 21.81 -7.47
N LEU A 11 1.17 20.94 -7.00
CA LEU A 11 1.46 19.96 -5.94
C LEU A 11 2.64 19.09 -6.33
N LYS A 12 2.60 18.45 -7.50
CA LYS A 12 3.67 17.60 -8.01
C LYS A 12 5.02 18.31 -8.07
N GLN A 13 5.04 19.56 -8.52
CA GLN A 13 6.28 20.36 -8.60
C GLN A 13 6.82 20.70 -7.22
N SER A 14 5.96 21.12 -6.28
CA SER A 14 6.34 21.39 -4.89
C SER A 14 6.96 20.15 -4.24
N VAL A 15 6.31 18.99 -4.39
CA VAL A 15 6.81 17.71 -3.86
C VAL A 15 8.13 17.32 -4.52
N LYS A 16 8.26 17.47 -5.83
CA LYS A 16 9.52 17.18 -6.54
C LYS A 16 10.68 17.99 -5.98
N ASN A 17 10.47 19.27 -5.71
CA ASN A 17 11.48 20.15 -5.13
C ASN A 17 11.86 19.72 -3.72
N SER A 18 10.85 19.45 -2.86
CA SER A 18 11.06 18.97 -1.50
C SER A 18 11.77 17.61 -1.47
N LEU A 19 11.38 16.67 -2.34
CA LEU A 19 12.03 15.36 -2.46
C LEU A 19 13.47 15.47 -2.95
N ASN A 20 13.75 16.32 -3.92
CA ASN A 20 15.11 16.55 -4.39
C ASN A 20 16.01 17.08 -3.27
N TYR A 21 15.50 18.04 -2.50
CA TYR A 21 16.22 18.59 -1.35
C TYR A 21 16.48 17.52 -0.28
N ARG A 22 15.46 16.74 0.10
CA ARG A 22 15.58 15.66 1.09
C ARG A 22 16.54 14.56 0.64
N LEU A 23 16.47 14.14 -0.62
CA LEU A 23 17.37 13.13 -1.17
C LEU A 23 18.81 13.64 -1.24
N LYS A 24 19.01 14.90 -1.64
CA LYS A 24 20.34 15.51 -1.61
C LYS A 24 20.90 15.54 -0.19
N ASN A 25 20.09 15.90 0.80
CA ASN A 25 20.51 15.89 2.21
C ASN A 25 20.75 14.47 2.75
N LEU A 26 19.96 13.47 2.31
CA LEU A 26 20.22 12.06 2.65
C LEU A 26 21.51 11.57 1.99
N GLN A 27 21.75 11.92 0.74
CA GLN A 27 22.99 11.60 0.04
C GLN A 27 24.20 12.29 0.69
N THR A 28 24.09 13.55 1.11
CA THR A 28 25.14 14.27 1.80
C THR A 28 25.38 13.79 3.23
N ARG A 29 24.33 13.33 3.93
CA ARG A 29 24.46 12.70 5.26
C ARG A 29 24.91 11.24 5.19
N ASN A 30 24.60 10.55 4.11
CA ASN A 30 25.02 9.15 3.86
C ASN A 30 26.24 9.05 2.94
N SER A 31 26.82 10.16 2.54
CA SER A 31 28.16 10.21 1.95
C SER A 31 29.13 10.58 3.06
N PRO A 32 29.82 9.63 3.63
CA PRO A 32 30.78 8.85 2.90
C PRO A 32 30.42 7.38 2.90
N THR A 33 30.45 6.81 1.71
CA THR A 33 30.64 5.40 1.43
C THR A 33 29.76 4.39 2.21
N PRO A 34 29.33 3.30 1.58
CA PRO A 34 28.77 2.13 2.25
C PRO A 34 29.59 1.58 3.43
N ILE A 35 30.75 2.15 3.68
CA ILE A 35 31.75 1.79 4.70
C ILE A 35 31.20 1.86 6.14
N HIS A 36 30.24 2.76 6.46
CA HIS A 36 29.69 2.84 7.82
C HIS A 36 28.74 1.71 8.24
N ARG A 37 28.30 0.88 7.29
CA ARG A 37 27.56 -0.35 7.58
C ARG A 37 28.35 -1.63 7.32
N THR A 38 29.60 -1.48 6.95
CA THR A 38 30.48 -2.61 6.72
C THR A 38 31.12 -3.01 8.05
N THR A 39 30.78 -4.17 8.55
CA THR A 39 31.55 -4.78 9.65
C THR A 39 32.79 -5.42 9.04
N THR A 40 33.96 -4.96 9.47
CA THR A 40 35.20 -5.64 9.13
C THR A 40 35.38 -6.85 10.06
N ALA A 41 35.23 -8.03 9.50
CA ALA A 41 35.55 -9.26 10.24
C ALA A 41 36.97 -9.72 9.89
N ARG A 42 37.72 -10.16 10.90
CA ARG A 42 39.01 -10.83 10.70
C ARG A 42 38.73 -12.24 10.16
N THR A 43 39.38 -12.61 9.06
CA THR A 43 39.05 -13.87 8.35
C THR A 43 39.81 -15.10 8.95
N GLY A 44 40.75 -14.91 9.84
CA GLY A 44 41.65 -15.96 10.26
C GLY A 44 42.74 -16.32 9.24
N VAL A 45 42.70 -15.74 8.03
CA VAL A 45 43.73 -15.92 7.00
C VAL A 45 44.77 -14.81 7.13
N LEU A 46 46.06 -15.20 7.26
CA LEU A 46 47.16 -14.25 7.36
C LEU A 46 47.30 -13.42 6.08
N ASP A 47 47.48 -12.11 6.26
CA ASP A 47 47.84 -11.20 5.18
C ASP A 47 49.34 -11.23 4.96
N THR A 48 49.80 -12.00 3.99
CA THR A 48 51.22 -12.20 3.69
C THR A 48 51.95 -10.89 3.38
N SER A 49 51.21 -9.87 2.88
CA SER A 49 51.81 -8.54 2.61
C SER A 49 52.15 -7.77 3.88
N LYS A 50 51.55 -8.11 5.03
CA LYS A 50 51.74 -7.48 6.33
C LYS A 50 52.62 -8.28 7.28
N LEU A 51 53.05 -9.48 6.90
CA LEU A 51 53.87 -10.35 7.75
C LEU A 51 55.17 -9.70 8.20
N HIS A 52 55.75 -8.82 7.40
CA HIS A 52 56.97 -8.11 7.77
C HIS A 52 56.78 -7.13 8.96
N THR A 53 55.51 -6.74 9.25
CA THR A 53 55.20 -5.80 10.34
C THR A 53 54.80 -6.50 11.65
N TYR A 54 54.94 -7.85 11.75
CA TYR A 54 54.46 -8.65 12.87
C TYR A 54 54.95 -8.18 14.26
N LYS A 55 56.11 -7.53 14.34
CA LYS A 55 56.68 -7.02 15.61
C LYS A 55 55.96 -5.75 16.10
N PHE A 56 55.27 -5.03 15.24
CA PHE A 56 54.70 -3.72 15.52
C PHE A 56 53.19 -3.61 15.21
N ASN A 57 52.62 -4.62 14.58
CA ASN A 57 51.24 -4.58 14.14
C ASN A 57 50.54 -5.88 14.50
N GLU A 58 49.51 -5.79 15.34
CA GLU A 58 48.67 -6.94 15.74
C GLU A 58 47.66 -7.34 14.66
N ASP A 59 47.46 -6.51 13.63
CA ASP A 59 46.44 -6.67 12.57
C ASP A 59 47.02 -7.42 11.35
N LEU A 60 47.45 -8.66 11.58
CA LEU A 60 48.10 -9.52 10.58
C LEU A 60 47.12 -10.34 9.73
N PHE A 61 45.82 -10.27 10.00
CA PHE A 61 44.82 -11.04 9.31
C PHE A 61 44.13 -10.23 8.22
N LYS A 62 43.80 -10.90 7.10
CA LYS A 62 42.99 -10.30 6.05
C LYS A 62 41.64 -9.88 6.62
N LYS A 63 41.22 -8.67 6.31
CA LYS A 63 39.92 -8.15 6.67
C LYS A 63 38.98 -8.32 5.50
N ILE A 64 37.85 -9.01 5.71
CA ILE A 64 36.74 -9.04 4.76
C ILE A 64 35.74 -7.97 5.18
N THR A 65 35.40 -7.13 4.24
CA THR A 65 34.32 -6.18 4.40
C THR A 65 33.00 -6.89 4.06
N VAL A 66 32.20 -7.23 5.07
CA VAL A 66 30.87 -7.77 4.85
C VAL A 66 29.92 -6.60 4.66
N LEU A 67 29.43 -6.44 3.44
CA LEU A 67 28.30 -5.55 3.16
C LEU A 67 27.05 -6.21 3.76
N PRO A 68 26.36 -5.60 4.72
CA PRO A 68 25.08 -6.13 5.16
C PRO A 68 24.16 -6.12 3.92
N GLU A 69 23.59 -7.27 3.61
CA GLU A 69 22.61 -7.40 2.55
C GLU A 69 21.51 -6.36 2.79
N GLY A 70 21.38 -5.43 1.86
CA GLY A 70 20.34 -4.42 1.91
C GLY A 70 18.99 -5.10 1.82
N LYS A 71 18.28 -5.21 2.97
CA LYS A 71 16.94 -5.82 2.98
C LYS A 71 16.05 -5.05 2.04
N ASN A 72 15.54 -5.75 1.03
CA ASN A 72 14.57 -5.18 0.11
C ASN A 72 13.27 -4.88 0.85
N HIS A 73 12.87 -3.63 0.82
CA HIS A 73 11.63 -3.16 1.44
C HIS A 73 10.53 -2.99 0.40
N GLY A 74 9.29 -3.33 0.77
CA GLY A 74 8.08 -3.05 0.01
C GLY A 74 7.06 -2.32 0.85
N LEU A 75 6.10 -1.67 0.21
CA LEU A 75 5.03 -0.92 0.86
C LEU A 75 3.68 -1.27 0.24
N ILE A 76 2.69 -1.54 1.09
CA ILE A 76 1.28 -1.58 0.71
C ILE A 76 0.57 -0.45 1.44
N PHE A 77 -0.11 0.41 0.69
CA PHE A 77 -0.97 1.45 1.23
C PHE A 77 -2.42 1.00 1.07
N ILE A 78 -3.19 1.11 2.14
CA ILE A 78 -4.62 0.84 2.15
C ILE A 78 -5.33 2.11 2.57
N LEU A 79 -6.09 2.67 1.66
CA LEU A 79 -6.81 3.92 1.82
C LEU A 79 -8.28 3.63 2.10
N ASP A 80 -8.76 4.19 3.17
CA ASP A 80 -10.18 4.19 3.50
C ASP A 80 -10.94 5.08 2.51
N TRP A 81 -11.93 4.49 1.84
CA TRP A 81 -12.79 5.19 0.89
C TRP A 81 -14.22 5.23 1.42
N SER A 82 -14.36 5.68 2.68
CA SER A 82 -15.63 5.78 3.39
C SER A 82 -16.19 7.20 3.40
N GLY A 83 -17.47 7.32 3.78
CA GLY A 83 -18.16 8.60 3.86
C GLY A 83 -17.58 9.54 4.90
N SER A 84 -17.10 9.03 6.03
CA SER A 84 -16.46 9.82 7.11
C SER A 84 -15.18 10.51 6.64
N MET A 85 -14.41 9.83 5.79
CA MET A 85 -13.18 10.36 5.21
C MET A 85 -13.37 11.63 4.35
N ASN A 86 -14.58 11.97 3.94
CA ASN A 86 -14.85 13.04 2.97
C ASN A 86 -14.15 14.38 3.32
N PHE A 87 -14.06 14.72 4.60
CA PHE A 87 -13.44 15.97 5.05
C PHE A 87 -11.90 15.93 5.05
N VAL A 88 -11.30 14.77 5.29
CA VAL A 88 -9.84 14.59 5.41
C VAL A 88 -9.20 13.92 4.20
N LEU A 89 -10.00 13.28 3.35
CA LEU A 89 -9.56 12.46 2.22
C LEU A 89 -8.62 13.22 1.27
N LYS A 90 -8.92 14.48 1.00
CA LYS A 90 -8.11 15.33 0.12
C LYS A 90 -6.68 15.50 0.65
N ASP A 91 -6.52 15.78 1.92
CA ASP A 91 -5.20 15.99 2.51
C ASP A 91 -4.47 14.67 2.75
N THR A 92 -5.20 13.61 3.09
CA THR A 92 -4.69 12.23 3.17
C THR A 92 -4.12 11.80 1.82
N VAL A 93 -4.85 12.01 0.72
CA VAL A 93 -4.37 11.66 -0.63
C VAL A 93 -3.17 12.50 -1.05
N LYS A 94 -3.11 13.78 -0.70
CA LYS A 94 -1.90 14.60 -0.95
C LYS A 94 -0.67 14.01 -0.26
N GLN A 95 -0.81 13.61 1.00
CA GLN A 95 0.29 12.98 1.74
C GLN A 95 0.66 11.61 1.15
N LEU A 96 -0.34 10.81 0.80
CA LEU A 96 -0.13 9.53 0.12
C LEU A 96 0.63 9.70 -1.19
N LEU A 97 0.24 10.66 -2.03
CA LEU A 97 0.94 10.94 -3.29
C LEU A 97 2.40 11.36 -3.06
N ASN A 98 2.69 12.11 -1.98
CA ASN A 98 4.06 12.45 -1.62
C ASN A 98 4.90 11.20 -1.34
N LEU A 99 4.35 10.25 -0.58
CA LEU A 99 5.01 8.97 -0.28
C LEU A 99 5.16 8.10 -1.54
N VAL A 100 4.13 8.03 -2.36
CA VAL A 100 4.11 7.27 -3.62
C VAL A 100 5.17 7.78 -4.60
N TRP A 101 5.28 9.09 -4.77
CA TRP A 101 6.33 9.69 -5.61
C TRP A 101 7.74 9.46 -5.04
N PHE A 102 7.88 9.52 -3.71
CA PHE A 102 9.15 9.17 -3.05
C PHE A 102 9.52 7.72 -3.34
N CYS A 103 8.60 6.76 -3.09
CA CYS A 103 8.83 5.33 -3.33
C CYS A 103 9.20 5.06 -4.80
N LYS A 104 8.48 5.67 -5.75
CA LYS A 104 8.79 5.54 -7.18
C LYS A 104 10.18 6.06 -7.51
N LYS A 105 10.60 7.16 -6.88
CA LYS A 105 11.91 7.76 -7.12
C LYS A 105 13.07 6.95 -6.54
N VAL A 106 12.89 6.35 -5.35
CA VAL A 106 13.90 5.49 -4.71
C VAL A 106 13.78 4.03 -5.12
N LYS A 107 12.88 3.70 -6.07
CA LYS A 107 12.64 2.35 -6.61
C LYS A 107 12.20 1.33 -5.54
N ILE A 108 11.49 1.77 -4.52
CA ILE A 108 10.84 0.89 -3.56
C ILE A 108 9.53 0.41 -4.20
N PRO A 109 9.27 -0.91 -4.33
CA PRO A 109 8.02 -1.42 -4.85
C PRO A 109 6.87 -1.11 -3.89
N PHE A 110 5.72 -0.71 -4.44
CA PHE A 110 4.52 -0.40 -3.67
C PHE A 110 3.25 -0.61 -4.48
N ASN A 111 2.15 -0.83 -3.76
CA ASN A 111 0.79 -0.78 -4.28
C ASN A 111 -0.07 0.10 -3.37
N VAL A 112 -1.05 0.76 -3.96
CA VAL A 112 -2.07 1.54 -3.26
C VAL A 112 -3.41 0.94 -3.55
N TYR A 113 -4.09 0.49 -2.52
CA TYR A 113 -5.46 -0.01 -2.58
C TYR A 113 -6.39 0.96 -1.86
N ALA A 114 -7.62 1.04 -2.31
CA ALA A 114 -8.70 1.70 -1.59
C ALA A 114 -9.80 0.68 -1.29
N PHE A 115 -10.36 0.71 -0.09
CA PHE A 115 -11.46 -0.16 0.29
C PHE A 115 -12.74 0.62 0.55
N THR A 116 -13.86 0.04 0.16
CA THR A 116 -15.19 0.62 0.34
C THR A 116 -16.24 -0.47 0.35
N ASN A 117 -17.42 -0.18 0.92
CA ASN A 117 -18.64 -0.94 0.76
C ASN A 117 -19.53 -0.16 -0.20
N GLU A 118 -19.66 -0.62 -1.43
CA GLU A 118 -20.52 0.05 -2.39
C GLU A 118 -21.91 -0.60 -2.43
N TRP A 119 -22.91 0.22 -2.13
CA TRP A 119 -24.29 -0.14 -2.42
C TRP A 119 -24.52 0.02 -3.93
N TYR A 120 -24.78 -1.09 -4.61
CA TYR A 120 -25.18 -1.05 -6.01
C TYR A 120 -26.45 -0.21 -6.15
N ARG A 121 -26.31 1.04 -6.55
CA ARG A 121 -27.42 1.76 -7.13
C ARG A 121 -27.57 1.25 -8.56
N ASN A 122 -28.81 0.90 -8.93
CA ASN A 122 -29.17 0.58 -10.31
C ASN A 122 -28.67 1.70 -11.22
N CYS A 123 -27.54 1.47 -11.88
CA CYS A 123 -27.11 2.34 -12.97
C CYS A 123 -27.82 1.82 -14.22
N ASP A 124 -28.80 2.57 -14.71
CA ASP A 124 -29.60 2.24 -15.91
C ASP A 124 -28.81 2.19 -17.23
N ASP A 125 -27.46 2.33 -17.14
CA ASP A 125 -26.60 2.40 -18.31
C ASP A 125 -26.17 1.02 -18.87
N GLY A 126 -26.73 -0.08 -18.33
CA GLY A 126 -26.51 -1.46 -18.82
C GLY A 126 -25.08 -1.98 -18.75
N ARG A 127 -24.13 -1.22 -18.16
CA ARG A 127 -22.71 -1.58 -18.11
C ARG A 127 -22.32 -2.40 -16.88
N ILE A 128 -23.19 -2.44 -15.88
CA ILE A 128 -22.99 -3.25 -14.67
C ILE A 128 -24.18 -4.19 -14.57
N PRO A 129 -23.96 -5.52 -14.43
CA PRO A 129 -25.06 -6.44 -14.21
C PRO A 129 -25.82 -5.98 -12.97
N GLN A 130 -27.10 -5.63 -13.15
CA GLN A 130 -27.99 -5.35 -12.04
C GLN A 130 -28.14 -6.65 -11.25
N ARG A 131 -27.61 -6.70 -10.02
CA ARG A 131 -28.03 -7.75 -9.10
C ARG A 131 -29.34 -7.30 -8.48
N PRO A 132 -30.41 -8.09 -8.59
CA PRO A 132 -31.67 -7.78 -7.93
C PRO A 132 -31.41 -7.56 -6.43
N TYR A 133 -32.02 -6.55 -5.87
CA TYR A 133 -32.01 -6.29 -4.44
C TYR A 133 -32.56 -7.54 -3.73
N GLY A 134 -31.72 -8.29 -3.03
CA GLY A 134 -32.12 -9.50 -2.31
C GLY A 134 -31.73 -10.83 -2.95
N GLU A 135 -31.11 -10.88 -4.12
CA GLU A 135 -30.42 -12.11 -4.52
C GLU A 135 -29.18 -12.32 -3.63
N LEU A 136 -29.41 -13.01 -2.53
CA LEU A 136 -28.36 -13.64 -1.79
C LEU A 136 -27.67 -14.60 -2.76
N ILE A 137 -26.39 -14.40 -3.01
CA ILE A 137 -25.56 -15.46 -3.60
C ILE A 137 -25.80 -16.65 -2.68
N HIS A 138 -26.32 -17.76 -3.20
CA HIS A 138 -26.35 -19.04 -2.50
C HIS A 138 -24.88 -19.41 -2.24
N GLN A 139 -24.35 -18.90 -1.15
CA GLN A 139 -23.12 -19.41 -0.56
C GLN A 139 -23.57 -20.56 0.35
N ASP A 140 -22.97 -21.72 0.19
CA ASP A 140 -23.13 -22.79 1.14
C ASP A 140 -22.73 -22.22 2.51
N PHE A 141 -23.71 -22.11 3.41
CA PHE A 141 -23.45 -21.57 4.74
C PHE A 141 -22.73 -22.64 5.57
N VAL A 142 -21.47 -22.39 5.87
CA VAL A 142 -20.68 -23.20 6.79
C VAL A 142 -20.78 -22.56 8.19
N ASP A 143 -21.13 -23.38 9.19
CA ASP A 143 -21.23 -22.92 10.57
C ASP A 143 -19.88 -22.40 11.08
N HIS A 144 -19.90 -21.30 11.82
CA HIS A 144 -18.73 -20.56 12.32
C HIS A 144 -17.80 -19.97 11.26
N GLU A 145 -18.21 -19.89 10.01
CA GLU A 145 -17.44 -19.22 8.97
C GLU A 145 -17.68 -17.71 8.97
N LEU A 146 -16.58 -16.93 8.82
CA LEU A 146 -16.66 -15.47 8.65
C LEU A 146 -17.25 -15.14 7.28
N ARG A 147 -18.23 -14.26 7.28
CA ARG A 147 -18.85 -13.79 6.04
C ARG A 147 -18.24 -12.47 5.60
N VAL A 148 -17.50 -12.51 4.51
CA VAL A 148 -17.08 -11.30 3.80
C VAL A 148 -18.27 -10.74 3.06
N SER A 149 -18.54 -9.43 3.24
CA SER A 149 -19.64 -8.77 2.55
C SER A 149 -19.45 -8.82 1.03
N ASP A 150 -20.49 -9.20 0.29
CA ASP A 150 -20.52 -9.17 -1.18
C ASP A 150 -20.44 -7.74 -1.76
N GLN A 151 -20.64 -6.73 -0.90
CA GLN A 151 -20.48 -5.32 -1.23
C GLN A 151 -19.06 -4.82 -1.04
N PHE A 152 -18.19 -5.62 -0.42
CA PHE A 152 -16.80 -5.26 -0.23
C PHE A 152 -16.07 -5.11 -1.57
N ASN A 153 -15.41 -3.98 -1.73
CA ASN A 153 -14.57 -3.71 -2.89
C ASN A 153 -13.19 -3.26 -2.44
N LEU A 154 -12.17 -3.90 -3.01
CA LEU A 154 -10.78 -3.50 -2.86
C LEU A 154 -10.24 -3.07 -4.23
N LEU A 155 -10.01 -1.79 -4.40
CA LEU A 155 -9.64 -1.17 -5.67
C LEU A 155 -8.15 -0.91 -5.71
N ASN A 156 -7.45 -1.44 -6.71
CA ASN A 156 -6.05 -1.08 -6.94
C ASN A 156 -6.00 0.28 -7.65
N MET A 157 -5.57 1.31 -6.91
CA MET A 157 -5.55 2.69 -7.39
C MET A 157 -4.24 3.04 -8.09
N ILE A 158 -3.11 2.61 -7.54
CA ILE A 158 -1.77 2.93 -8.07
C ILE A 158 -0.84 1.76 -7.81
N SER A 159 -0.08 1.35 -8.83
CA SER A 159 0.97 0.34 -8.70
C SER A 159 2.33 0.89 -9.11
N SER A 160 3.38 0.43 -8.41
CA SER A 160 4.77 0.75 -8.78
C SER A 160 5.19 0.19 -10.13
N ASP A 161 4.53 -0.87 -10.62
CA ASP A 161 4.82 -1.51 -11.92
C ASP A 161 4.31 -0.71 -13.11
N SER A 162 3.34 0.18 -12.88
CA SER A 162 2.76 0.95 -13.97
C SER A 162 3.84 1.71 -14.73
N PRO A 163 3.81 1.71 -16.08
CA PRO A 163 4.65 2.56 -16.88
C PRO A 163 4.56 4.02 -16.44
N ILE A 164 5.61 4.80 -16.61
CA ILE A 164 5.70 6.14 -16.01
C ILE A 164 4.57 7.09 -16.43
N ARG A 165 4.06 6.93 -17.67
CA ARG A 165 2.93 7.73 -18.18
C ARG A 165 1.63 7.35 -17.50
N GLU A 166 1.36 6.06 -17.34
CA GLU A 166 0.17 5.51 -16.69
C GLU A 166 0.20 5.82 -15.20
N PHE A 167 1.35 5.63 -14.56
CA PHE A 167 1.56 5.99 -13.15
C PHE A 167 1.19 7.46 -12.87
N ASP A 168 1.67 8.39 -13.70
CA ASP A 168 1.34 9.81 -13.56
C ASP A 168 -0.15 10.07 -13.78
N GLN A 169 -0.77 9.35 -14.72
CA GLN A 169 -2.20 9.44 -14.98
C GLN A 169 -3.02 8.90 -13.79
N HIS A 170 -2.61 7.77 -13.19
CA HIS A 170 -3.27 7.20 -12.00
C HIS A 170 -3.20 8.17 -10.82
N CYS A 171 -2.02 8.73 -10.54
CA CYS A 171 -1.84 9.75 -9.49
C CYS A 171 -2.75 10.96 -9.72
N LYS A 172 -2.84 11.42 -10.97
CA LYS A 172 -3.67 12.55 -11.35
C LYS A 172 -5.17 12.23 -11.24
N ASN A 173 -5.58 11.03 -11.67
CA ASN A 173 -6.96 10.59 -11.55
C ASN A 173 -7.39 10.53 -10.09
N LEU A 174 -6.58 9.90 -9.22
CA LEU A 174 -6.85 9.85 -7.78
C LEU A 174 -6.97 11.25 -7.18
N PHE A 175 -6.05 12.17 -7.52
CA PHE A 175 -6.12 13.55 -7.06
C PHE A 175 -7.40 14.26 -7.54
N CYS A 176 -7.78 14.07 -8.81
CA CYS A 176 -8.99 14.68 -9.36
C CYS A 176 -10.26 14.10 -8.75
N LEU A 177 -10.29 12.81 -8.39
CA LEU A 177 -11.40 12.19 -7.71
C LEU A 177 -11.67 12.85 -6.35
N VAL A 178 -10.64 13.01 -5.52
CA VAL A 178 -10.81 13.62 -4.19
C VAL A 178 -11.08 15.12 -4.23
N GLU A 179 -10.64 15.83 -5.28
CA GLU A 179 -11.02 17.22 -5.52
C GLU A 179 -12.51 17.37 -5.94
N ASN A 180 -13.14 16.27 -6.37
CA ASN A 180 -14.53 16.19 -6.74
C ASN A 180 -15.38 15.37 -5.76
N SER A 181 -14.91 15.12 -4.55
CA SER A 181 -15.55 14.19 -3.59
C SER A 181 -17.04 14.45 -3.38
N GLN A 182 -17.49 15.70 -3.47
CA GLN A 182 -18.91 16.03 -3.42
C GLN A 182 -19.69 15.59 -4.69
N SER A 183 -19.01 15.29 -5.79
CA SER A 183 -19.60 14.84 -7.07
C SER A 183 -19.33 13.36 -7.34
N SER A 184 -18.66 12.64 -6.45
CA SER A 184 -18.24 11.23 -6.62
C SER A 184 -19.42 10.25 -6.68
N TYR A 185 -20.63 10.69 -6.31
CA TYR A 185 -21.86 9.91 -6.50
C TYR A 185 -22.14 9.44 -7.94
N ASN A 186 -21.42 10.00 -8.91
CA ASN A 186 -21.64 9.70 -10.33
C ASN A 186 -20.69 8.63 -10.89
N TYR A 187 -19.73 8.14 -10.10
CA TYR A 187 -18.79 7.12 -10.56
C TYR A 187 -19.10 5.78 -9.89
N PRO A 188 -19.57 4.78 -10.65
CA PRO A 188 -19.76 3.43 -10.12
C PRO A 188 -18.50 2.92 -9.43
N ARG A 189 -18.63 2.27 -8.28
CA ARG A 189 -17.55 1.72 -7.46
C ARG A 189 -16.59 2.74 -6.82
N LEU A 190 -16.84 4.04 -6.98
CA LEU A 190 -15.99 5.10 -6.42
C LEU A 190 -16.78 6.04 -5.49
N SER A 191 -18.00 5.69 -5.13
CA SER A 191 -18.76 6.42 -4.12
C SER A 191 -18.17 6.17 -2.73
N LEU A 192 -18.09 7.25 -1.93
CA LEU A 192 -17.74 7.13 -0.52
C LEU A 192 -18.88 6.45 0.22
N SER A 193 -18.64 5.32 0.85
CA SER A 193 -19.68 4.52 1.50
C SER A 193 -19.23 4.03 2.88
N GLY A 194 -19.45 2.77 3.24
CA GLY A 194 -19.11 2.20 4.52
C GLY A 194 -17.62 1.94 4.71
N THR A 195 -17.26 1.50 5.92
CA THR A 195 -15.86 1.28 6.34
C THR A 195 -15.60 -0.21 6.61
N PRO A 196 -15.47 -1.08 5.59
CA PRO A 196 -15.18 -2.51 5.74
C PRO A 196 -13.68 -2.75 5.98
N LEU A 197 -13.14 -2.18 7.04
CA LEU A 197 -11.71 -2.28 7.36
C LEU A 197 -11.31 -3.72 7.72
N ASN A 198 -12.17 -4.47 8.39
CA ASN A 198 -11.89 -5.86 8.76
C ASN A 198 -11.70 -6.72 7.51
N GLU A 199 -12.57 -6.57 6.50
CA GLU A 199 -12.48 -7.25 5.21
C GLU A 199 -11.21 -6.85 4.47
N ALA A 200 -10.83 -5.57 4.52
CA ALA A 200 -9.60 -5.09 3.92
C ALA A 200 -8.36 -5.72 4.61
N ILE A 201 -8.39 -5.89 5.93
CA ILE A 201 -7.30 -6.55 6.69
C ILE A 201 -7.23 -8.04 6.32
N ILE A 202 -8.37 -8.73 6.21
CA ILE A 202 -8.41 -10.13 5.80
C ILE A 202 -7.83 -10.31 4.40
N SER A 203 -8.14 -9.39 3.47
CA SER A 203 -7.60 -9.41 2.11
C SER A 203 -6.07 -9.34 2.07
N LEU A 204 -5.43 -8.77 3.09
CA LEU A 204 -3.97 -8.76 3.21
C LEU A 204 -3.37 -10.15 3.32
N HIS A 205 -4.11 -11.13 3.81
CA HIS A 205 -3.65 -12.52 3.89
C HIS A 205 -3.28 -13.07 2.49
N THR A 206 -3.98 -12.64 1.46
CA THR A 206 -3.67 -12.99 0.06
C THR A 206 -2.68 -12.00 -0.57
N LEU A 207 -2.89 -10.70 -0.36
CA LEU A 207 -2.08 -9.68 -1.01
C LEU A 207 -0.61 -9.67 -0.57
N ILE A 208 -0.32 -9.97 0.71
CA ILE A 208 1.04 -9.93 1.23
C ILE A 208 1.93 -11.02 0.61
N PRO A 209 1.52 -12.30 0.55
CA PRO A 209 2.30 -13.34 -0.12
C PRO A 209 2.51 -13.07 -1.61
N GLU A 210 1.46 -12.63 -2.31
CA GLU A 210 1.54 -12.28 -3.73
C GLU A 210 2.53 -11.14 -3.98
N PHE A 211 2.45 -10.07 -3.18
CA PHE A 211 3.37 -8.94 -3.27
C PHE A 211 4.81 -9.36 -3.01
N LYS A 212 5.06 -10.13 -1.94
CA LYS A 212 6.41 -10.62 -1.60
C LYS A 212 6.98 -11.51 -2.70
N SER A 213 6.16 -12.41 -3.25
CA SER A 213 6.56 -13.30 -4.34
C SER A 213 6.91 -12.50 -5.60
N LYS A 214 6.05 -11.54 -5.97
CA LYS A 214 6.21 -10.72 -7.17
C LYS A 214 7.45 -9.85 -7.14
N TYR A 215 7.67 -9.13 -6.03
CA TYR A 215 8.74 -8.13 -5.90
C TYR A 215 9.98 -8.66 -5.20
N LYS A 216 9.97 -9.91 -4.73
CA LYS A 216 11.07 -10.56 -3.98
C LYS A 216 11.54 -9.71 -2.80
N VAL A 217 10.60 -9.09 -2.08
CA VAL A 217 10.90 -8.26 -0.92
C VAL A 217 10.92 -9.08 0.37
N GLU A 218 11.89 -8.80 1.24
CA GLU A 218 12.01 -9.44 2.54
C GLU A 218 11.10 -8.77 3.58
N LYS A 219 11.11 -7.44 3.62
CA LYS A 219 10.33 -6.65 4.54
C LYS A 219 9.21 -5.92 3.80
N LEU A 220 7.99 -6.17 4.21
CA LEU A 220 6.80 -5.50 3.71
C LEU A 220 6.13 -4.75 4.86
N ASN A 221 5.92 -3.46 4.67
CA ASN A 221 5.15 -2.64 5.60
C ASN A 221 3.80 -2.33 4.96
N THR A 222 2.73 -2.56 5.71
CA THR A 222 1.38 -2.15 5.33
C THR A 222 1.01 -0.90 6.11
N ILE A 223 0.54 0.11 5.42
CA ILE A 223 0.13 1.40 5.98
C ILE A 223 -1.34 1.59 5.68
N ILE A 224 -2.16 1.59 6.72
CA ILE A 224 -3.61 1.80 6.63
C ILE A 224 -3.89 3.27 6.97
N LEU A 225 -4.63 3.94 6.10
CA LEU A 225 -5.03 5.33 6.21
C LEU A 225 -6.54 5.36 6.39
N THR A 226 -7.00 5.51 7.61
CA THR A 226 -8.42 5.53 8.00
C THR A 226 -8.65 6.56 9.09
N ASP A 227 -9.86 7.04 9.23
CA ASP A 227 -10.30 7.99 10.26
C ASP A 227 -11.26 7.36 11.28
N GLY A 228 -11.61 6.09 11.10
CA GLY A 228 -12.66 5.48 11.88
C GLY A 228 -12.47 4.01 12.22
N GLU A 229 -13.47 3.50 12.92
CA GLU A 229 -13.60 2.11 13.29
C GLU A 229 -14.20 1.30 12.13
N SER A 230 -13.85 0.01 12.08
CA SER A 230 -14.45 -0.91 11.13
C SER A 230 -15.93 -1.15 11.44
N GLN A 231 -16.69 -1.37 10.37
CA GLN A 231 -17.99 -2.01 10.51
C GLN A 231 -17.84 -3.43 11.07
N SER A 232 -18.87 -3.90 11.78
CA SER A 232 -18.90 -5.27 12.27
C SER A 232 -18.97 -6.25 11.11
N MET A 233 -18.17 -7.32 11.18
CA MET A 233 -18.31 -8.46 10.29
C MET A 233 -19.35 -9.42 10.82
N SER A 234 -20.09 -10.05 9.91
CA SER A 234 -21.00 -11.14 10.23
C SER A 234 -20.25 -12.49 10.18
N TYR A 235 -20.66 -13.42 10.98
CA TYR A 235 -20.27 -14.82 10.89
C TYR A 235 -21.51 -15.70 10.85
N ASN A 236 -21.41 -16.82 10.16
CA ASN A 236 -22.47 -17.79 10.09
C ASN A 236 -22.54 -18.57 11.39
N LYS A 237 -23.72 -18.75 11.93
CA LYS A 237 -23.99 -19.58 13.09
C LYS A 237 -25.21 -20.42 12.84
N ALA A 238 -25.05 -21.74 12.94
CA ALA A 238 -26.19 -22.65 12.88
C ALA A 238 -27.16 -22.34 14.02
N TYR A 239 -28.39 -22.15 13.69
CA TYR A 239 -29.47 -21.94 14.66
C TYR A 239 -30.41 -23.14 14.58
N VAL A 240 -30.56 -23.85 15.66
CA VAL A 240 -31.54 -24.93 15.77
C VAL A 240 -32.86 -24.30 16.20
N ASP A 241 -33.85 -24.39 15.33
CA ASP A 241 -35.20 -23.96 15.70
C ASP A 241 -35.71 -24.87 16.81
N ARG A 242 -36.00 -24.28 17.96
CA ARG A 242 -36.47 -25.01 19.15
C ARG A 242 -37.88 -25.60 18.99
N GLN A 243 -38.64 -25.15 18.00
CA GLN A 243 -40.01 -25.66 17.73
C GLN A 243 -40.01 -26.80 16.72
N THR A 244 -39.16 -26.70 15.68
CA THR A 244 -39.11 -27.72 14.59
C THR A 244 -37.94 -28.68 14.73
N GLY A 245 -36.90 -28.34 15.49
CA GLY A 245 -35.67 -29.13 15.59
C GLY A 245 -34.81 -29.13 14.34
N GLU A 246 -35.14 -28.31 13.35
CA GLU A 246 -34.39 -28.14 12.09
C GLU A 246 -33.24 -27.14 12.27
N THR A 247 -32.12 -27.38 11.59
CA THR A 247 -30.92 -26.52 11.57
C THR A 247 -30.86 -25.68 10.33
#